data_7899e0cc30b3cb07b1d6ca4b1c5e146f
#
_entry.id   7899e0cc30b3cb07b1d6ca4b1c5e146f
#
_cell.length_a   1.000
_cell.length_b   1.000
_cell.length_c   1.000
_cell.angle_alpha   90.00
_cell.angle_beta   90.00
_cell.angle_gamma   90.00
#
_symmetry.space_group_name_H-M   'P 1'
#
loop_
_entity.id
_entity.type
_entity.pdbx_description
1 polymer ?
#
loop_
_entity_poly.entity_id
_entity_poly.type
_entity_poly.pdbx_seq_one_letter_code
_entity_poly.pdbx_strand_id
1 'polypeptide(L)'
;VDYRNAGAAWNFPNGTTGLVKFRFRAADGDQADDSGLQVSLTDRLFNACDSTTKDYALFTFPIRLRPAPHLLLGMKKVPFTPGAWHEISLLWQGGQAVVSLDGKKAGTLKMANKSPNGASYIHFISTGSQPDAGILLDTVNARVK
;
A
#
# COMPACT_ATOMS: atom_id res chain seq x y z
N VAL A 1 6.00 3.17 -18.85
CA VAL A 1 5.68 3.96 -17.64
C VAL A 1 4.58 4.95 -17.96
N ASP A 2 3.54 4.97 -17.16
CA ASP A 2 2.45 5.93 -17.31
C ASP A 2 2.68 7.11 -16.35
N TYR A 3 3.13 8.22 -16.91
CA TYR A 3 3.45 9.43 -16.14
C TYR A 3 2.22 10.18 -15.60
N ARG A 4 1.02 9.72 -15.91
CA ARG A 4 -0.20 10.28 -15.33
C ARG A 4 -0.39 9.84 -13.87
N ASN A 5 0.27 8.77 -13.45
CA ASN A 5 0.17 8.29 -12.09
C ASN A 5 1.02 9.16 -11.15
N ALA A 6 0.44 9.50 -10.01
CA ALA A 6 1.18 10.12 -8.91
C ALA A 6 1.71 9.02 -8.00
N GLY A 7 2.90 9.23 -7.43
CA GLY A 7 3.51 8.25 -6.58
C GLY A 7 4.45 8.86 -5.55
N ALA A 8 4.70 8.11 -4.49
CA ALA A 8 5.63 8.45 -3.43
C ALA A 8 6.28 7.18 -2.90
N ALA A 9 7.51 7.31 -2.41
CA ALA A 9 8.25 6.19 -1.84
C ALA A 9 8.99 6.63 -0.59
N TRP A 10 9.05 5.75 0.41
CA TRP A 10 9.84 5.94 1.63
C TRP A 10 10.86 4.83 1.75
N ASN A 11 12.10 5.22 2.07
CA ASN A 11 13.21 4.32 2.32
C ASN A 11 13.32 4.03 3.82
N PHE A 12 13.68 2.79 4.14
CA PHE A 12 14.06 2.39 5.50
C PHE A 12 15.15 1.30 5.41
N PRO A 13 15.89 1.04 6.50
CA PRO A 13 16.89 -0.05 6.47
C PRO A 13 16.23 -1.37 6.10
N ASN A 14 16.84 -2.13 5.19
CA ASN A 14 16.25 -3.39 4.74
C ASN A 14 16.24 -4.45 5.84
N GLY A 15 15.22 -5.30 5.82
CA GLY A 15 15.10 -6.41 6.74
C GLY A 15 14.05 -7.41 6.32
N THR A 16 14.25 -8.66 6.76
CA THR A 16 13.35 -9.78 6.48
C THR A 16 12.17 -9.82 7.45
N THR A 17 12.24 -9.05 8.53
CA THR A 17 11.18 -8.85 9.50
C THR A 17 11.07 -7.37 9.81
N GLY A 18 9.87 -6.85 9.84
CA GLY A 18 9.66 -5.44 10.16
C GLY A 18 8.21 -5.05 10.24
N LEU A 19 8.01 -3.80 10.59
CA LEU A 19 6.69 -3.19 10.73
C LEU A 19 6.73 -1.82 10.05
N VAL A 20 5.78 -1.57 9.17
CA VAL A 20 5.54 -0.23 8.62
C VAL A 20 4.13 0.20 8.92
N LYS A 21 3.97 1.45 9.33
CA LYS A 21 2.66 2.06 9.61
C LYS A 21 2.52 3.33 8.80
N PHE A 22 1.32 3.57 8.32
CA PHE A 22 0.97 4.84 7.68
C PHE A 22 -0.50 5.15 7.92
N ARG A 23 -0.83 6.44 7.80
CA ARG A 23 -2.21 6.91 7.89
C ARG A 23 -2.67 7.37 6.53
N PHE A 24 -3.94 7.13 6.25
CA PHE A 24 -4.55 7.59 5.01
C PHE A 24 -5.97 8.07 5.25
N ARG A 25 -6.44 8.92 4.34
CA ARG A 25 -7.81 9.41 4.32
C ARG A 25 -8.29 9.43 2.88
N ALA A 26 -9.40 8.75 2.63
CA ALA A 26 -10.05 8.77 1.32
C ALA A 26 -11.01 9.93 1.22
N ALA A 27 -11.06 10.58 0.05
CA ALA A 27 -11.99 11.64 -0.20
C ALA A 27 -13.44 11.13 -0.18
N ASP A 28 -14.35 11.97 0.33
CA ASP A 28 -15.78 11.74 0.20
C ASP A 28 -16.25 12.10 -1.21
N GLY A 29 -17.37 11.53 -1.61
CA GLY A 29 -18.04 11.86 -2.86
C GLY A 29 -17.69 10.94 -4.01
N ASP A 30 -18.05 11.34 -5.21
CA ASP A 30 -17.89 10.52 -6.40
C ASP A 30 -16.43 10.44 -6.83
N GLN A 31 -15.98 9.21 -7.05
CA GLN A 31 -14.66 8.94 -7.56
C GLN A 31 -14.75 8.13 -8.86
N ALA A 32 -13.73 8.21 -9.70
CA ALA A 32 -13.67 7.37 -10.89
C ALA A 32 -13.61 5.88 -10.49
N ASP A 33 -14.13 5.00 -11.33
CA ASP A 33 -14.24 3.56 -11.03
C ASP A 33 -12.89 2.91 -10.69
N ASP A 34 -11.82 3.41 -11.29
CA ASP A 34 -10.47 2.90 -11.11
C ASP A 34 -9.64 3.69 -10.09
N SER A 35 -10.23 4.66 -9.40
CA SER A 35 -9.53 5.49 -8.39
C SER A 35 -9.08 4.66 -7.20
N GLY A 36 -7.89 4.96 -6.71
CA GLY A 36 -7.33 4.31 -5.55
C GLY A 36 -5.82 4.47 -5.48
N LEU A 37 -5.22 3.60 -4.67
CA LEU A 37 -3.80 3.63 -4.38
C LEU A 37 -3.28 2.20 -4.33
N GLN A 38 -2.17 1.92 -5.02
CA GLN A 38 -1.46 0.65 -4.88
C GLN A 38 -0.36 0.83 -3.85
N VAL A 39 -0.36 0.00 -2.82
CA VAL A 39 0.67 -0.02 -1.77
C VAL A 39 1.58 -1.20 -2.02
N SER A 40 2.89 -0.98 -2.03
CA SER A 40 3.87 -2.03 -2.33
C SER A 40 5.08 -1.93 -1.42
N LEU A 41 5.48 -3.06 -0.82
CA LEU A 41 6.77 -3.20 -0.13
C LEU A 41 7.78 -3.83 -1.09
N THR A 42 8.91 -3.15 -1.29
CA THR A 42 9.93 -3.59 -2.24
C THR A 42 11.31 -3.70 -1.59
N ASP A 43 12.22 -4.39 -2.25
CA ASP A 43 13.61 -4.52 -1.82
C ASP A 43 14.54 -3.50 -2.50
N ARG A 44 14.00 -2.67 -3.36
CA ARG A 44 14.77 -1.66 -4.12
C ARG A 44 13.87 -0.49 -4.49
N LEU A 45 14.51 0.62 -4.83
CA LEU A 45 13.80 1.80 -5.31
C LEU A 45 13.34 1.60 -6.75
N PHE A 46 12.07 1.87 -6.98
CA PHE A 46 11.48 2.02 -8.32
C PHE A 46 11.14 3.48 -8.54
N ASN A 47 10.98 3.88 -9.80
CA ASN A 47 10.44 5.19 -10.10
C ASN A 47 9.08 5.34 -9.41
N ALA A 48 8.89 6.44 -8.69
CA ALA A 48 7.68 6.63 -7.87
C ALA A 48 6.38 6.60 -8.69
N CYS A 49 6.45 6.92 -9.98
CA CYS A 49 5.28 6.90 -10.87
C CYS A 49 5.15 5.62 -11.69
N ASP A 50 5.99 4.61 -11.44
CA ASP A 50 5.98 3.36 -12.22
C ASP A 50 4.89 2.42 -11.71
N SER A 51 3.83 2.27 -12.51
CA SER A 51 2.69 1.42 -12.18
C SER A 51 3.04 -0.08 -12.16
N THR A 52 4.21 -0.48 -12.68
CA THR A 52 4.64 -1.89 -12.67
C THR A 52 5.34 -2.28 -11.38
N THR A 53 5.58 -1.34 -10.45
CA THR A 53 6.23 -1.62 -9.16
C THR A 53 5.58 -2.79 -8.42
N LYS A 54 4.26 -2.90 -8.46
CA LYS A 54 3.51 -3.97 -7.80
C LYS A 54 3.89 -5.36 -8.31
N ASP A 55 4.37 -5.48 -9.54
CA ASP A 55 4.72 -6.77 -10.14
C ASP A 55 6.03 -7.34 -9.58
N TYR A 56 6.87 -6.47 -9.00
CA TYR A 56 8.16 -6.81 -8.42
C TYR A 56 8.18 -6.73 -6.90
N ALA A 57 7.09 -6.31 -6.28
CA ALA A 57 7.00 -6.13 -4.84
C ALA A 57 7.01 -7.48 -4.10
N LEU A 58 7.56 -7.46 -2.87
CA LEU A 58 7.44 -8.59 -1.96
C LEU A 58 5.98 -8.76 -1.53
N PHE A 59 5.36 -7.64 -1.14
CA PHE A 59 3.95 -7.59 -0.73
C PHE A 59 3.31 -6.39 -1.38
N THR A 60 2.08 -6.56 -1.86
CA THR A 60 1.34 -5.46 -2.48
C THR A 60 -0.16 -5.66 -2.29
N PHE A 61 -0.89 -4.54 -2.16
CA PHE A 61 -2.34 -4.55 -2.11
C PHE A 61 -2.88 -3.19 -2.55
N PRO A 62 -4.08 -3.14 -3.15
CA PRO A 62 -4.70 -1.88 -3.49
C PRO A 62 -5.61 -1.38 -2.38
N ILE A 63 -5.69 -0.05 -2.25
CA ILE A 63 -6.77 0.66 -1.58
C ILE A 63 -7.69 1.17 -2.70
N ARG A 64 -8.94 0.72 -2.72
CA ARG A 64 -9.90 1.07 -3.76
C ARG A 64 -11.00 1.93 -3.19
N LEU A 65 -11.50 2.87 -3.99
CA LEU A 65 -12.57 3.78 -3.57
C LEU A 65 -13.92 3.38 -4.14
N ARG A 66 -13.93 2.51 -5.15
CA ARG A 66 -15.18 2.09 -5.82
C ARG A 66 -15.30 0.57 -5.87
N PRO A 67 -16.52 0.01 -5.86
CA PRO A 67 -17.81 0.72 -5.74
C PRO A 67 -18.05 1.34 -4.36
N ALA A 68 -17.36 0.84 -3.33
CA ALA A 68 -17.32 1.38 -1.97
C ALA A 68 -15.89 1.31 -1.45
N PRO A 69 -15.45 2.24 -0.57
CA PRO A 69 -14.07 2.23 -0.07
C PRO A 69 -13.71 0.92 0.62
N HIS A 70 -12.61 0.31 0.20
CA HIS A 70 -12.12 -0.95 0.77
C HIS A 70 -10.64 -1.18 0.47
N LEU A 71 -10.00 -1.99 1.32
CA LEU A 71 -8.72 -2.62 1.01
C LEU A 71 -9.01 -3.96 0.34
N LEU A 72 -8.20 -4.34 -0.63
CA LEU A 72 -8.28 -5.68 -1.21
C LEU A 72 -7.03 -6.47 -0.84
N LEU A 73 -7.16 -7.39 0.10
CA LEU A 73 -6.07 -8.22 0.61
C LEU A 73 -6.20 -9.63 0.02
N GLY A 74 -5.52 -9.84 -1.12
CA GLY A 74 -5.77 -11.03 -1.92
C GLY A 74 -7.20 -10.99 -2.48
N MET A 75 -8.04 -11.92 -2.05
CA MET A 75 -9.47 -11.96 -2.45
C MET A 75 -10.38 -11.38 -1.38
N LYS A 76 -9.83 -10.93 -0.24
CA LYS A 76 -10.62 -10.42 0.87
C LYS A 76 -10.81 -8.92 0.75
N LYS A 77 -12.06 -8.47 0.73
CA LYS A 77 -12.42 -7.05 0.79
C LYS A 77 -12.59 -6.64 2.25
N VAL A 78 -11.90 -5.57 2.65
CA VAL A 78 -11.97 -5.02 4.00
C VAL A 78 -12.48 -3.58 3.87
N PRO A 79 -13.73 -3.30 4.21
CA PRO A 79 -14.30 -1.96 4.04
C PRO A 79 -13.72 -0.98 5.06
N PHE A 80 -13.70 0.30 4.68
CA PHE A 80 -13.36 1.39 5.58
C PHE A 80 -14.24 2.60 5.29
N THR A 81 -14.34 3.51 6.25
CA THR A 81 -15.16 4.72 6.15
C THR A 81 -14.40 5.81 5.40
N PRO A 82 -14.95 6.38 4.31
CA PRO A 82 -14.33 7.54 3.67
C PRO A 82 -14.45 8.79 4.54
N GLY A 83 -13.58 9.77 4.30
CA GLY A 83 -13.58 11.03 5.01
C GLY A 83 -12.94 10.99 6.39
N ALA A 84 -12.56 9.84 6.89
CA ALA A 84 -11.90 9.67 8.18
C ALA A 84 -10.45 9.21 7.98
N TRP A 85 -9.58 9.59 8.90
CA TRP A 85 -8.22 9.07 8.95
C TRP A 85 -8.22 7.63 9.46
N HIS A 86 -7.49 6.78 8.76
CA HIS A 86 -7.27 5.38 9.13
C HIS A 86 -5.79 5.09 9.23
N GLU A 87 -5.41 4.16 10.09
CA GLU A 87 -4.04 3.67 10.18
C GLU A 87 -3.96 2.25 9.64
N ILE A 88 -3.00 2.03 8.74
CA ILE A 88 -2.64 0.70 8.28
C ILE A 88 -1.28 0.35 8.85
N SER A 89 -1.14 -0.88 9.34
CA SER A 89 0.15 -1.46 9.66
C SER A 89 0.38 -2.74 8.87
N LEU A 90 1.61 -2.90 8.39
CA LEU A 90 2.09 -4.12 7.74
C LEU A 90 3.21 -4.68 8.59
N LEU A 91 2.98 -5.86 9.14
CA LEU A 91 3.98 -6.61 9.89
C LEU A 91 4.42 -7.78 9.02
N TRP A 92 5.64 -7.71 8.48
CA TRP A 92 6.14 -8.79 7.62
C TRP A 92 7.15 -9.64 8.38
N GLN A 93 7.07 -10.95 8.16
CA GLN A 93 7.97 -11.95 8.72
C GLN A 93 7.90 -13.20 7.86
N GLY A 94 9.06 -13.69 7.43
CA GLY A 94 9.10 -14.83 6.52
C GLY A 94 8.37 -14.52 5.22
N GLY A 95 7.55 -15.43 4.76
CA GLY A 95 6.83 -15.34 3.50
C GLY A 95 5.48 -14.64 3.57
N GLN A 96 5.17 -13.91 4.66
CA GLN A 96 3.86 -13.28 4.80
C GLN A 96 3.92 -11.93 5.51
N ALA A 97 2.90 -11.12 5.26
CA ALA A 97 2.68 -9.86 5.95
C ALA A 97 1.26 -9.83 6.53
N VAL A 98 1.15 -9.46 7.80
CA VAL A 98 -0.13 -9.24 8.45
C VAL A 98 -0.50 -7.77 8.28
N VAL A 99 -1.67 -7.52 7.73
CA VAL A 99 -2.21 -6.17 7.54
C VAL A 99 -3.25 -5.91 8.62
N SER A 100 -3.09 -4.81 9.33
CA SER A 100 -4.06 -4.34 10.34
C SER A 100 -4.60 -2.99 9.91
N LEU A 101 -5.89 -2.77 10.19
CA LEU A 101 -6.59 -1.52 9.94
C LEU A 101 -7.12 -1.01 11.27
N ASP A 102 -6.68 0.20 11.66
CA ASP A 102 -7.07 0.84 12.92
C ASP A 102 -6.84 -0.07 14.14
N GLY A 103 -5.70 -0.77 14.14
CA GLY A 103 -5.28 -1.64 15.23
C GLY A 103 -5.88 -3.04 15.22
N LYS A 104 -6.76 -3.36 14.27
CA LYS A 104 -7.36 -4.69 14.15
C LYS A 104 -6.81 -5.43 12.94
N LYS A 105 -6.49 -6.71 13.11
CA LYS A 105 -6.05 -7.54 11.99
C LYS A 105 -7.13 -7.56 10.91
N ALA A 106 -6.74 -7.14 9.70
CA ALA A 106 -7.62 -7.11 8.54
C ALA A 106 -7.41 -8.33 7.63
N GLY A 107 -6.18 -8.79 7.50
CA GLY A 107 -5.87 -9.95 6.66
C GLY A 107 -4.38 -10.21 6.58
N THR A 108 -4.01 -11.17 5.73
CA THR A 108 -2.62 -11.59 5.53
C THR A 108 -2.31 -11.60 4.03
N LEU A 109 -1.13 -11.12 3.69
CA LEU A 109 -0.61 -11.17 2.32
C LEU A 109 0.50 -12.21 2.24
N LYS A 110 0.52 -12.96 1.14
CA LYS A 110 1.63 -13.85 0.81
C LYS A 110 2.69 -13.09 0.05
N MET A 111 3.96 -13.45 0.26
CA MET A 111 5.06 -12.88 -0.48
C MET A 111 4.96 -13.28 -1.96
N ALA A 112 4.85 -12.27 -2.83
CA ALA A 112 4.72 -12.47 -4.27
C ALA A 112 6.09 -12.68 -4.93
N ASN A 113 7.10 -11.93 -4.49
CA ASN A 113 8.47 -12.06 -4.97
C ASN A 113 9.41 -12.18 -3.77
N LYS A 114 10.35 -13.10 -3.85
CA LYS A 114 11.31 -13.34 -2.78
C LYS A 114 12.46 -12.33 -2.86
N SER A 115 12.97 -11.94 -1.69
CA SER A 115 14.19 -11.16 -1.58
C SER A 115 14.99 -11.66 -0.39
N PRO A 116 16.30 -11.95 -0.55
CA PRO A 116 17.13 -12.42 0.55
C PRO A 116 17.36 -11.36 1.62
N ASN A 117 17.26 -10.09 1.28
CA ASN A 117 17.50 -8.96 2.19
C ASN A 117 16.22 -8.36 2.77
N GLY A 118 15.05 -8.85 2.35
CA GLY A 118 13.77 -8.34 2.80
C GLY A 118 13.39 -7.00 2.18
N ALA A 119 12.42 -6.33 2.79
CA ALA A 119 11.91 -5.05 2.31
C ALA A 119 12.75 -3.87 2.79
N SER A 120 12.85 -2.82 1.99
CA SER A 120 13.55 -1.58 2.31
C SER A 120 12.84 -0.32 1.82
N TYR A 121 11.75 -0.46 1.08
CA TYR A 121 10.95 0.66 0.57
C TYR A 121 9.47 0.34 0.66
N ILE A 122 8.68 1.37 0.95
CA ILE A 122 7.24 1.33 0.72
C ILE A 122 6.89 2.34 -0.36
N HIS A 123 6.14 1.89 -1.37
CA HIS A 123 5.68 2.70 -2.49
C HIS A 123 4.16 2.87 -2.42
N PHE A 124 3.72 4.08 -2.77
CA PHE A 124 2.31 4.42 -2.93
C PHE A 124 2.13 4.99 -4.33
N ILE A 125 1.30 4.38 -5.15
CA ILE A 125 1.11 4.80 -6.53
C ILE A 125 -0.38 4.90 -6.80
N SER A 126 -0.83 6.07 -7.31
CA SER A 126 -2.22 6.24 -7.70
C SER A 126 -2.58 5.26 -8.81
N THR A 127 -3.77 4.70 -8.72
CA THR A 127 -4.33 3.85 -9.76
C THR A 127 -5.39 4.64 -10.53
N GLY A 128 -5.60 4.27 -11.79
CA GLY A 128 -6.66 4.86 -12.58
C GLY A 128 -6.20 5.94 -13.55
N SER A 129 -7.17 6.51 -14.22
CA SER A 129 -6.97 7.46 -15.32
C SER A 129 -6.75 8.90 -14.85
N GLN A 130 -7.07 9.21 -13.59
CA GLN A 130 -6.88 10.54 -13.01
C GLN A 130 -5.55 10.58 -12.23
N PRO A 131 -4.82 11.72 -12.27
CA PRO A 131 -3.59 11.85 -11.49
C PRO A 131 -3.84 11.92 -9.98
N ASP A 132 -5.03 12.32 -9.57
CA ASP A 132 -5.43 12.37 -8.17
C ASP A 132 -5.99 11.01 -7.74
N ALA A 133 -5.34 10.40 -6.76
CA ALA A 133 -5.80 9.12 -6.21
C ALA A 133 -7.06 9.25 -5.35
N GLY A 134 -7.43 10.47 -4.94
CA GLY A 134 -8.49 10.68 -3.97
C GLY A 134 -8.11 10.24 -2.55
N ILE A 135 -6.82 10.09 -2.27
CA ILE A 135 -6.30 9.60 -1.00
C ILE A 135 -5.17 10.51 -0.53
N LEU A 136 -5.27 10.95 0.72
CA LEU A 136 -4.20 11.65 1.42
C LEU A 136 -3.41 10.67 2.26
N LEU A 137 -2.09 10.84 2.29
CA LEU A 137 -1.18 10.06 3.12
C LEU A 137 -0.59 10.94 4.20
N ASP A 138 -0.37 10.36 5.37
CA ASP A 138 0.26 11.03 6.50
C ASP A 138 1.05 10.01 7.34
N THR A 139 2.16 10.45 7.89
CA THR A 139 2.94 9.75 8.91
C THR A 139 3.32 8.32 8.51
N VAL A 140 4.37 8.20 7.70
CA VAL A 140 4.95 6.89 7.38
C VAL A 140 6.06 6.60 8.38
N ASN A 141 5.95 5.48 9.10
CA ASN A 141 6.92 4.99 10.08
C ASN A 141 7.29 3.55 9.78
N ALA A 142 8.58 3.23 9.82
CA ALA A 142 9.05 1.87 9.61
C ALA A 142 10.06 1.46 10.67
N ARG A 143 9.97 0.20 11.12
CA ARG A 143 10.94 -0.45 12.02
C ARG A 143 11.31 -1.79 11.43
N VAL A 144 12.61 -2.08 11.38
CA VAL A 144 13.14 -3.31 10.79
C VAL A 144 14.03 -3.99 11.83
N LYS A 145 13.97 -5.30 11.83
CA LYS A 145 14.87 -6.12 12.66
C LYS A 145 15.89 -6.84 11.79
#